data_82977ee1408ba022383f552659c52351
#
_entry.id   82977ee1408ba022383f552659c52351
#
_cell.length_a   1.000
_cell.length_b   1.000
_cell.length_c   1.000
_cell.angle_alpha   90.00
_cell.angle_beta   90.00
_cell.angle_gamma   90.00
#
_symmetry.space_group_name_H-M   'P 1'
#
loop_
_entity.id
_entity.type
_entity.pdbx_description
1 polymer ?
#
loop_
_entity_poly.entity_id
_entity_poly.type
_entity_poly.pdbx_seq_one_letter_code
_entity_poly.pdbx_strand_id
1 'polypeptide(L)'
;VIPIYLVGVVWLAFGLFFRLYQPVDYLLCTLISVGVFILGKAIFPDKSYHIAQEEEEREAQKRAEEAHAAREKAQAEREARERQEQEAKARQAQQGKSTGNPELDQLILERDRALSEMRRLNDSIEDETISAQIDHLEEVTRQIIDQVIQEPRKLPQIRRFLNYFLPTTLKILNAYDRMDAVGISGENIDTTKAKVENMMGTIVKAFDKQLDSLF
;
A
#
# COMPACT_ATOMS: atom_id res chain seq x y z
N VAL A 1 44.08 -37.40 9.53
CA VAL A 1 45.44 -38.03 9.46
C VAL A 1 45.60 -39.14 10.52
N ILE A 2 45.04 -38.99 11.73
CA ILE A 2 45.17 -39.95 12.85
C ILE A 2 44.69 -41.39 12.50
N PRO A 3 43.55 -41.61 11.81
CA PRO A 3 43.08 -42.96 11.49
C PRO A 3 44.05 -43.79 10.64
N ILE A 4 44.88 -43.14 9.79
CA ILE A 4 45.86 -43.80 8.92
C ILE A 4 47.02 -44.38 9.75
N TYR A 5 47.45 -43.62 10.77
CA TYR A 5 48.48 -44.10 11.67
C TYR A 5 48.04 -45.31 12.52
N LEU A 6 46.75 -45.32 12.93
CA LEU A 6 46.16 -46.45 13.65
C LEU A 6 46.16 -47.73 12.81
N VAL A 7 45.87 -47.64 11.52
CA VAL A 7 45.95 -48.78 10.61
C VAL A 7 47.41 -49.29 10.52
N GLY A 8 48.41 -48.40 10.43
CA GLY A 8 49.83 -48.76 10.43
C GLY A 8 50.25 -49.52 11.70
N VAL A 9 49.80 -49.07 12.87
CA VAL A 9 50.05 -49.72 14.14
C VAL A 9 49.42 -51.12 14.19
N VAL A 10 48.25 -51.34 13.64
CA VAL A 10 47.58 -52.67 13.57
C VAL A 10 48.42 -53.61 12.72
N TRP A 11 48.91 -53.16 11.56
CA TRP A 11 49.80 -54.01 10.71
C TRP A 11 51.10 -54.36 11.37
N LEU A 12 51.71 -53.47 12.12
CA LEU A 12 52.95 -53.65 12.83
C LEU A 12 52.76 -54.63 14.00
N ALA A 13 51.67 -54.47 14.78
CA ALA A 13 51.38 -55.39 15.88
C ALA A 13 51.01 -56.79 15.37
N PHE A 14 50.24 -56.89 14.30
CA PHE A 14 49.86 -58.17 13.72
C PHE A 14 51.09 -58.92 13.14
N GLY A 15 52.05 -58.23 12.49
CA GLY A 15 53.31 -58.78 11.96
C GLY A 15 54.29 -59.23 13.04
N LEU A 16 54.21 -58.61 14.24
CA LEU A 16 55.04 -58.92 15.36
C LEU A 16 54.59 -60.14 16.19
N PHE A 17 53.23 -60.22 16.35
CA PHE A 17 52.60 -61.22 17.21
C PHE A 17 52.10 -62.46 16.48
N PHE A 18 51.77 -62.38 15.18
CA PHE A 18 51.27 -63.48 14.37
C PHE A 18 52.22 -63.77 13.22
N ARG A 19 52.70 -65.05 13.11
CA ARG A 19 53.42 -65.50 11.93
C ARG A 19 52.46 -65.56 10.75
N LEU A 20 52.52 -64.58 9.85
CA LEU A 20 51.77 -64.50 8.60
C LEU A 20 52.19 -65.58 7.62
N TYR A 21 51.65 -66.81 7.78
CA TYR A 21 52.04 -67.95 6.96
C TYR A 21 50.92 -68.47 6.06
N GLN A 22 49.69 -68.00 6.29
CA GLN A 22 48.50 -68.39 5.48
C GLN A 22 47.83 -67.21 4.88
N PRO A 23 47.24 -67.34 3.65
CA PRO A 23 46.51 -66.25 2.99
C PRO A 23 45.26 -65.73 3.79
N VAL A 24 44.72 -66.55 4.67
CA VAL A 24 43.64 -66.23 5.58
C VAL A 24 44.00 -65.13 6.61
N ASP A 25 45.28 -65.13 7.06
CA ASP A 25 45.83 -64.20 8.04
C ASP A 25 45.91 -62.77 7.47
N TYR A 26 46.10 -62.59 6.18
CA TYR A 26 46.10 -61.32 5.48
C TYR A 26 44.68 -60.80 5.31
N LEU A 27 43.68 -61.67 5.04
CA LEU A 27 42.25 -61.30 4.98
C LEU A 27 41.75 -60.83 6.34
N LEU A 28 42.13 -61.50 7.41
CA LEU A 28 41.77 -61.15 8.76
C LEU A 28 42.40 -59.79 9.18
N CYS A 29 43.68 -59.59 8.84
CA CYS A 29 44.38 -58.32 9.11
C CYS A 29 43.72 -57.12 8.36
N THR A 30 43.31 -57.32 7.09
CA THR A 30 42.62 -56.29 6.32
C THR A 30 41.26 -55.96 6.87
N LEU A 31 40.49 -56.96 7.29
CA LEU A 31 39.17 -56.75 7.93
C LEU A 31 39.29 -55.95 9.24
N ILE A 32 40.25 -56.30 10.09
CA ILE A 32 40.52 -55.58 11.32
C ILE A 32 40.95 -54.15 11.02
N SER A 33 41.81 -53.94 10.02
CA SER A 33 42.29 -52.60 9.60
C SER A 33 41.16 -51.72 9.12
N VAL A 34 40.19 -52.23 8.35
CA VAL A 34 39.00 -51.53 7.92
C VAL A 34 38.12 -51.15 9.12
N GLY A 35 37.94 -52.10 10.07
CA GLY A 35 37.19 -51.84 11.31
C GLY A 35 37.81 -50.71 12.14
N VAL A 36 39.15 -50.77 12.35
CA VAL A 36 39.88 -49.73 13.09
C VAL A 36 39.89 -48.38 12.36
N PHE A 37 39.91 -48.36 11.04
CA PHE A 37 39.81 -47.14 10.24
C PHE A 37 38.42 -46.49 10.39
N ILE A 38 37.35 -47.29 10.33
CA ILE A 38 35.96 -46.79 10.52
C ILE A 38 35.76 -46.28 11.94
N LEU A 39 36.21 -47.01 12.95
CA LEU A 39 36.18 -46.59 14.35
C LEU A 39 37.02 -45.33 14.60
N GLY A 40 38.22 -45.28 14.03
CA GLY A 40 39.09 -44.11 14.10
C GLY A 40 38.48 -42.85 13.49
N LYS A 41 37.76 -43.01 12.40
CA LYS A 41 37.03 -41.91 11.76
C LYS A 41 35.81 -41.45 12.55
N ALA A 42 35.14 -42.39 13.25
CA ALA A 42 34.02 -42.09 14.13
C ALA A 42 34.42 -41.35 15.43
N ILE A 43 35.61 -41.73 15.99
CA ILE A 43 36.12 -41.14 17.25
C ILE A 43 36.86 -39.82 17.00
N PHE A 44 37.50 -39.67 15.85
CA PHE A 44 38.24 -38.46 15.46
C PHE A 44 37.66 -37.89 14.17
N PRO A 45 36.49 -37.25 14.19
CA PRO A 45 35.94 -36.55 13.03
C PRO A 45 36.86 -35.40 12.64
N ASP A 46 37.09 -35.24 11.33
CA ASP A 46 37.97 -34.21 10.78
C ASP A 46 37.30 -32.83 10.94
N LYS A 47 37.62 -32.12 12.03
CA LYS A 47 37.05 -30.80 12.37
C LYS A 47 37.34 -29.72 11.32
N SER A 48 38.31 -29.92 10.44
CA SER A 48 38.66 -28.95 9.41
C SER A 48 37.55 -28.77 8.34
N TYR A 49 36.71 -29.80 8.11
CA TYR A 49 35.64 -29.73 7.13
C TYR A 49 34.44 -28.93 7.64
N HIS A 50 34.15 -28.95 8.95
CA HIS A 50 33.06 -28.21 9.55
C HIS A 50 33.35 -26.72 9.67
N ILE A 51 34.61 -26.32 9.90
CA ILE A 51 35.00 -24.91 10.03
C ILE A 51 34.86 -24.17 8.70
N ALA A 52 35.22 -24.81 7.58
CA ALA A 52 35.10 -24.21 6.25
C ALA A 52 33.61 -24.02 5.84
N GLN A 53 32.73 -24.96 6.16
CA GLN A 53 31.32 -24.85 5.89
C GLN A 53 30.65 -23.76 6.76
N GLU A 54 30.97 -23.67 8.03
CA GLU A 54 30.46 -22.62 8.93
C GLU A 54 30.92 -21.22 8.50
N GLU A 55 32.10 -21.06 7.97
CA GLU A 55 32.61 -19.80 7.44
C GLU A 55 31.88 -19.40 6.14
N GLU A 56 31.67 -20.35 5.21
CA GLU A 56 30.90 -20.11 3.99
C GLU A 56 29.44 -19.74 4.30
N GLU A 57 28.80 -20.44 5.24
CA GLU A 57 27.41 -20.13 5.66
C GLU A 57 27.32 -18.75 6.32
N ARG A 58 28.28 -18.39 7.17
CA ARG A 58 28.34 -17.05 7.78
C ARG A 58 28.57 -15.93 6.76
N GLU A 59 29.41 -16.16 5.76
CA GLU A 59 29.59 -15.19 4.68
C GLU A 59 28.38 -15.10 3.78
N ALA A 60 27.71 -16.22 3.47
CA ALA A 60 26.47 -16.23 2.70
C ALA A 60 25.35 -15.49 3.45
N GLN A 61 25.22 -15.70 4.77
CA GLN A 61 24.25 -14.96 5.60
C GLN A 61 24.54 -13.46 5.62
N LYS A 62 25.80 -13.05 5.82
CA LYS A 62 26.16 -11.63 5.78
C LYS A 62 25.85 -10.98 4.43
N ARG A 63 26.17 -11.66 3.32
CA ARG A 63 25.83 -11.16 1.97
C ARG A 63 24.32 -11.07 1.74
N ALA A 64 23.54 -12.03 2.29
CA ALA A 64 22.08 -11.99 2.22
C ALA A 64 21.49 -10.84 3.04
N GLU A 65 21.98 -10.59 4.25
CA GLU A 65 21.59 -9.46 5.09
C GLU A 65 21.94 -8.11 4.45
N GLU A 66 23.14 -7.99 3.92
CA GLU A 66 23.56 -6.76 3.20
C GLU A 66 22.72 -6.52 1.95
N ALA A 67 22.40 -7.58 1.19
CA ALA A 67 21.54 -7.48 0.02
C ALA A 67 20.09 -7.12 0.41
N HIS A 68 19.58 -7.62 1.53
CA HIS A 68 18.25 -7.28 2.05
C HIS A 68 18.21 -5.82 2.50
N ALA A 69 19.19 -5.39 3.28
CA ALA A 69 19.30 -4.00 3.72
C ALA A 69 19.46 -3.01 2.56
N ALA A 70 20.20 -3.41 1.51
CA ALA A 70 20.34 -2.60 0.30
C ALA A 70 19.01 -2.49 -0.48
N ARG A 71 18.24 -3.59 -0.55
CA ARG A 71 16.90 -3.58 -1.17
C ARG A 71 15.90 -2.71 -0.41
N GLU A 72 15.87 -2.82 0.92
CA GLU A 72 15.01 -1.96 1.75
C GLU A 72 15.33 -0.47 1.57
N LYS A 73 16.63 -0.11 1.59
CA LYS A 73 17.04 1.27 1.34
C LYS A 73 16.62 1.75 -0.07
N ALA A 74 16.81 0.91 -1.09
CA ALA A 74 16.43 1.25 -2.45
C ALA A 74 14.90 1.40 -2.61
N GLN A 75 14.12 0.59 -1.90
CA GLN A 75 12.65 0.74 -1.87
C GLN A 75 12.22 2.01 -1.16
N ALA A 76 12.78 2.29 0.01
CA ALA A 76 12.49 3.50 0.76
C ALA A 76 12.85 4.78 -0.03
N GLU A 77 13.99 4.78 -0.76
CA GLU A 77 14.36 5.89 -1.62
C GLU A 77 13.41 6.06 -2.81
N ARG A 78 12.93 4.97 -3.42
CA ARG A 78 11.93 5.05 -4.50
C ARG A 78 10.61 5.61 -4.00
N GLU A 79 10.10 5.11 -2.88
CA GLU A 79 8.88 5.64 -2.27
C GLU A 79 9.00 7.11 -1.88
N ALA A 80 10.16 7.52 -1.35
CA ALA A 80 10.41 8.92 -1.02
C ALA A 80 10.43 9.81 -2.28
N ARG A 81 11.03 9.35 -3.37
CA ARG A 81 11.02 10.07 -4.66
C ARG A 81 9.63 10.17 -5.25
N GLU A 82 8.86 9.07 -5.25
CA GLU A 82 7.48 9.06 -5.74
C GLU A 82 6.59 10.03 -4.94
N ARG A 83 6.74 10.08 -3.61
CA ARG A 83 6.03 11.05 -2.75
C ARG A 83 6.42 12.49 -3.10
N GLN A 84 7.73 12.76 -3.28
CA GLN A 84 8.20 14.09 -3.66
C GLN A 84 7.69 14.51 -5.05
N GLU A 85 7.66 13.60 -6.02
CA GLU A 85 7.10 13.87 -7.35
C GLU A 85 5.59 14.12 -7.31
N GLN A 86 4.86 13.34 -6.50
CA GLN A 86 3.42 13.56 -6.31
C GLN A 86 3.14 14.91 -5.63
N GLU A 87 3.90 15.25 -4.58
CA GLU A 87 3.79 16.56 -3.93
C GLU A 87 4.17 17.70 -4.87
N ALA A 88 5.22 17.54 -5.67
CA ALA A 88 5.63 18.54 -6.66
C ALA A 88 4.57 18.74 -7.74
N LYS A 89 3.98 17.66 -8.26
CA LYS A 89 2.87 17.71 -9.22
C LYS A 89 1.62 18.35 -8.61
N ALA A 90 1.30 18.02 -7.35
CA ALA A 90 0.21 18.63 -6.61
C ALA A 90 0.42 20.13 -6.41
N ARG A 91 1.64 20.56 -6.02
CA ARG A 91 2.00 21.98 -5.89
C ARG A 91 1.94 22.72 -7.23
N GLN A 92 2.43 22.11 -8.32
CA GLN A 92 2.32 22.71 -9.67
C GLN A 92 0.88 22.82 -10.14
N ALA A 93 0.04 21.81 -9.88
CA ALA A 93 -1.39 21.86 -10.19
C ALA A 93 -2.11 22.96 -9.39
N GLN A 94 -1.70 23.22 -8.14
CA GLN A 94 -2.21 24.33 -7.33
C GLN A 94 -1.70 25.68 -7.82
N GLN A 95 -0.42 25.80 -8.19
CA GLN A 95 0.17 27.05 -8.70
C GLN A 95 -0.39 27.44 -10.08
N GLY A 96 -0.71 26.45 -10.93
CA GLY A 96 -1.35 26.70 -12.24
C GLY A 96 -2.80 27.22 -12.14
N LYS A 97 -3.43 27.11 -10.96
CA LYS A 97 -4.79 27.60 -10.66
C LYS A 97 -4.82 28.93 -9.90
N SER A 98 -3.65 29.53 -9.60
CA SER A 98 -3.62 30.80 -8.91
C SER A 98 -4.06 31.95 -9.83
N THR A 99 -5.09 32.66 -9.46
CA THR A 99 -5.64 33.83 -10.16
C THR A 99 -4.90 35.11 -9.76
N GLY A 100 -3.95 35.04 -8.81
CA GLY A 100 -3.30 36.21 -8.21
C GLY A 100 -4.16 36.93 -7.16
N ASN A 101 -5.39 36.45 -6.92
CA ASN A 101 -6.27 36.92 -5.88
C ASN A 101 -6.56 35.79 -4.88
N PRO A 102 -6.10 35.90 -3.61
CA PRO A 102 -6.25 34.82 -2.62
C PRO A 102 -7.70 34.43 -2.36
N GLU A 103 -8.64 35.37 -2.47
CA GLU A 103 -10.09 35.11 -2.24
C GLU A 103 -10.67 34.25 -3.40
N LEU A 104 -10.24 34.51 -4.63
CA LEU A 104 -10.64 33.68 -5.78
C LEU A 104 -9.95 32.32 -5.77
N ASP A 105 -8.70 32.25 -5.35
CA ASP A 105 -7.97 30.97 -5.23
C ASP A 105 -8.63 30.06 -4.19
N GLN A 106 -9.09 30.64 -3.07
CA GLN A 106 -9.87 29.91 -2.08
C GLN A 106 -11.22 29.45 -2.63
N LEU A 107 -11.89 30.29 -3.40
CA LEU A 107 -13.16 29.95 -4.05
C LEU A 107 -13.01 28.77 -5.01
N ILE A 108 -11.93 28.73 -5.78
CA ILE A 108 -11.59 27.59 -6.66
C ILE A 108 -11.40 26.31 -5.86
N LEU A 109 -10.69 26.37 -4.73
CA LEU A 109 -10.49 25.20 -3.85
C LEU A 109 -11.81 24.70 -3.24
N GLU A 110 -12.69 25.62 -2.82
CA GLU A 110 -14.00 25.28 -2.28
C GLU A 110 -14.90 24.65 -3.35
N ARG A 111 -14.90 25.18 -4.59
CA ARG A 111 -15.57 24.57 -5.75
C ARG A 111 -15.07 23.15 -5.98
N ASP A 112 -13.77 22.96 -6.14
CA ASP A 112 -13.19 21.66 -6.46
C ASP A 112 -13.50 20.62 -5.38
N ARG A 113 -13.54 21.00 -4.10
CA ARG A 113 -13.95 20.14 -2.99
C ARG A 113 -15.44 19.79 -3.06
N ALA A 114 -16.30 20.78 -3.31
CA ALA A 114 -17.75 20.57 -3.40
C ALA A 114 -18.09 19.64 -4.58
N LEU A 115 -17.49 19.87 -5.76
CA LEU A 115 -17.69 19.03 -6.94
C LEU A 115 -17.19 17.60 -6.72
N SER A 116 -16.03 17.42 -6.06
CA SER A 116 -15.52 16.10 -5.71
C SER A 116 -16.44 15.35 -4.76
N GLU A 117 -17.01 16.04 -3.77
CA GLU A 117 -17.95 15.43 -2.83
C GLU A 117 -19.29 15.09 -3.50
N MET A 118 -19.81 15.94 -4.40
CA MET A 118 -21.00 15.63 -5.19
C MET A 118 -20.80 14.37 -6.04
N ARG A 119 -19.66 14.23 -6.71
CA ARG A 119 -19.33 13.03 -7.50
C ARG A 119 -19.26 11.79 -6.63
N ARG A 120 -18.58 11.85 -5.50
CA ARG A 120 -18.50 10.73 -4.55
C ARG A 120 -19.90 10.27 -4.11
N LEU A 121 -20.78 11.22 -3.80
CA LEU A 121 -22.15 10.93 -3.41
C LEU A 121 -22.97 10.37 -4.58
N ASN A 122 -22.77 10.88 -5.78
CA ASN A 122 -23.43 10.38 -6.99
C ASN A 122 -23.02 8.95 -7.31
N ASP A 123 -21.73 8.61 -7.12
CA ASP A 123 -21.21 7.25 -7.32
C ASP A 123 -21.75 6.24 -6.29
N SER A 124 -22.16 6.70 -5.10
CA SER A 124 -22.64 5.85 -4.00
C SER A 124 -24.17 5.72 -3.93
N ILE A 125 -24.91 6.69 -4.45
CA ILE A 125 -26.38 6.73 -4.42
C ILE A 125 -26.94 6.02 -5.65
N GLU A 126 -27.75 4.96 -5.45
CA GLU A 126 -28.33 4.17 -6.54
C GLU A 126 -29.61 4.80 -7.14
N ASP A 127 -30.22 5.79 -6.47
CA ASP A 127 -31.43 6.44 -6.92
C ASP A 127 -31.18 7.34 -8.14
N GLU A 128 -31.73 6.96 -9.29
CA GLU A 128 -31.53 7.67 -10.57
C GLU A 128 -32.07 9.12 -10.54
N THR A 129 -33.11 9.39 -9.76
CA THR A 129 -33.72 10.75 -9.66
C THR A 129 -32.79 11.67 -8.88
N ILE A 130 -32.27 11.18 -7.75
CA ILE A 130 -31.29 11.92 -6.93
C ILE A 130 -29.97 12.08 -7.70
N SER A 131 -29.51 11.03 -8.37
CA SER A 131 -28.31 11.06 -9.21
C SER A 131 -28.38 12.14 -10.28
N ALA A 132 -29.48 12.21 -11.04
CA ALA A 132 -29.71 13.25 -12.05
C ALA A 132 -29.75 14.67 -11.44
N GLN A 133 -30.29 14.81 -10.24
CA GLN A 133 -30.33 16.10 -9.52
C GLN A 133 -28.91 16.49 -9.04
N ILE A 134 -28.08 15.53 -8.60
CA ILE A 134 -26.70 15.79 -8.22
C ILE A 134 -25.88 16.25 -9.42
N ASP A 135 -26.02 15.58 -10.57
CA ASP A 135 -25.34 15.97 -11.81
C ASP A 135 -25.69 17.41 -12.20
N HIS A 136 -26.97 17.77 -12.12
CA HIS A 136 -27.44 19.12 -12.41
C HIS A 136 -26.84 20.14 -11.41
N LEU A 137 -26.86 19.83 -10.11
CA LEU A 137 -26.27 20.69 -9.08
C LEU A 137 -24.76 20.87 -9.25
N GLU A 138 -24.04 19.83 -9.67
CA GLU A 138 -22.61 19.91 -9.99
C GLU A 138 -22.36 20.91 -11.12
N GLU A 139 -23.12 20.80 -12.22
CA GLU A 139 -22.98 21.68 -13.36
C GLU A 139 -23.32 23.14 -13.02
N VAL A 140 -24.44 23.37 -12.34
CA VAL A 140 -24.87 24.73 -11.93
C VAL A 140 -23.84 25.32 -10.93
N THR A 141 -23.34 24.54 -9.97
CA THR A 141 -22.32 25.01 -9.02
C THR A 141 -21.07 25.45 -9.76
N ARG A 142 -20.62 24.67 -10.75
CA ARG A 142 -19.47 25.02 -11.58
C ARG A 142 -19.69 26.34 -12.30
N GLN A 143 -20.83 26.50 -12.96
CA GLN A 143 -21.17 27.71 -13.72
C GLN A 143 -21.24 28.95 -12.82
N ILE A 144 -21.88 28.86 -11.63
CA ILE A 144 -21.94 29.96 -10.66
C ILE A 144 -20.54 30.44 -10.29
N ILE A 145 -19.65 29.51 -9.95
CA ILE A 145 -18.31 29.87 -9.48
C ILE A 145 -17.43 30.33 -10.62
N ASP A 146 -17.50 29.69 -11.78
CA ASP A 146 -16.73 30.11 -12.97
C ASP A 146 -17.13 31.50 -13.44
N GLN A 147 -18.41 31.85 -13.35
CA GLN A 147 -18.91 33.21 -13.64
C GLN A 147 -18.30 34.26 -12.70
N VAL A 148 -18.17 33.92 -11.40
CA VAL A 148 -17.54 34.84 -10.42
C VAL A 148 -16.01 34.90 -10.59
N ILE A 149 -15.35 33.83 -11.01
CA ILE A 149 -13.93 33.86 -11.36
C ILE A 149 -13.68 34.80 -12.54
N GLN A 150 -14.58 34.80 -13.53
CA GLN A 150 -14.51 35.70 -14.68
C GLN A 150 -14.86 37.16 -14.30
N GLU A 151 -15.83 37.32 -13.41
CA GLU A 151 -16.28 38.63 -12.93
C GLU A 151 -16.23 38.72 -11.39
N PRO A 152 -15.06 38.99 -10.79
CA PRO A 152 -14.86 38.97 -9.32
C PRO A 152 -15.77 39.95 -8.55
N ARG A 153 -16.32 40.99 -9.23
CA ARG A 153 -17.27 41.93 -8.66
C ARG A 153 -18.59 41.28 -8.22
N LYS A 154 -18.91 40.10 -8.78
CA LYS A 154 -20.11 39.31 -8.44
C LYS A 154 -19.95 38.46 -7.16
N LEU A 155 -18.75 38.33 -6.62
CA LEU A 155 -18.50 37.52 -5.42
C LEU A 155 -19.41 37.83 -4.22
N PRO A 156 -19.75 39.10 -3.90
CA PRO A 156 -20.70 39.40 -2.83
C PRO A 156 -22.09 38.79 -3.05
N GLN A 157 -22.52 38.60 -4.31
CA GLN A 157 -23.80 38.07 -4.66
C GLN A 157 -23.95 36.58 -4.36
N ILE A 158 -22.85 35.84 -4.39
CA ILE A 158 -22.84 34.38 -4.12
C ILE A 158 -22.38 34.00 -2.71
N ARG A 159 -22.07 34.95 -1.83
CA ARG A 159 -21.63 34.65 -0.47
C ARG A 159 -22.62 33.77 0.32
N ARG A 160 -23.94 34.06 0.17
CA ARG A 160 -24.97 33.23 0.81
C ARG A 160 -25.05 31.84 0.21
N PHE A 161 -24.85 31.73 -1.09
CA PHE A 161 -24.77 30.45 -1.79
C PHE A 161 -23.61 29.62 -1.25
N LEU A 162 -22.38 30.16 -1.16
CA LEU A 162 -21.18 29.49 -0.70
C LEU A 162 -21.23 29.10 0.79
N ASN A 163 -21.73 30.04 1.65
CA ASN A 163 -21.66 29.85 3.09
C ASN A 163 -22.84 29.07 3.65
N TYR A 164 -23.95 28.97 2.91
CA TYR A 164 -25.14 28.33 3.39
C TYR A 164 -25.76 27.29 2.44
N PHE A 165 -26.08 27.66 1.21
CA PHE A 165 -26.80 26.75 0.31
C PHE A 165 -25.95 25.53 -0.06
N LEU A 166 -24.74 25.73 -0.55
CA LEU A 166 -23.85 24.67 -1.00
C LEU A 166 -23.49 23.68 0.14
N PRO A 167 -22.98 24.11 1.31
CA PRO A 167 -22.67 23.19 2.39
C PRO A 167 -23.90 22.50 3.00
N THR A 168 -25.08 23.17 2.99
CA THR A 168 -26.29 22.54 3.47
C THR A 168 -26.79 21.46 2.52
N THR A 169 -26.70 21.69 1.22
CA THR A 169 -27.01 20.68 0.20
C THR A 169 -26.13 19.45 0.33
N LEU A 170 -24.80 19.61 0.48
CA LEU A 170 -23.87 18.49 0.70
C LEU A 170 -24.20 17.71 1.97
N LYS A 171 -24.61 18.39 3.06
CA LYS A 171 -25.04 17.71 4.30
C LYS A 171 -26.30 16.88 4.10
N ILE A 172 -27.27 17.38 3.33
CA ILE A 172 -28.54 16.67 3.02
C ILE A 172 -28.21 15.42 2.17
N LEU A 173 -27.41 15.57 1.12
CA LEU A 173 -26.98 14.46 0.27
C LEU A 173 -26.19 13.40 1.06
N ASN A 174 -25.28 13.81 1.94
CA ASN A 174 -24.56 12.89 2.82
C ASN A 174 -25.49 12.17 3.82
N ALA A 175 -26.58 12.82 4.25
CA ALA A 175 -27.57 12.16 5.10
C ALA A 175 -28.39 11.14 4.30
N TYR A 176 -28.73 11.45 3.05
CA TYR A 176 -29.40 10.52 2.14
C TYR A 176 -28.55 9.30 1.83
N ASP A 177 -27.30 9.49 1.44
CA ASP A 177 -26.29 8.44 1.20
C ASP A 177 -26.19 7.47 2.40
N ARG A 178 -26.10 8.00 3.62
CA ARG A 178 -26.07 7.14 4.83
C ARG A 178 -27.36 6.36 5.06
N MET A 179 -28.52 6.93 4.73
CA MET A 179 -29.80 6.20 4.85
C MET A 179 -29.91 5.10 3.79
N ASP A 180 -29.38 5.37 2.60
CA ASP A 180 -29.34 4.39 1.50
C ASP A 180 -28.40 3.24 1.80
N ALA A 181 -27.20 3.53 2.26
CA ALA A 181 -26.14 2.55 2.60
C ALA A 181 -26.54 1.59 3.74
N VAL A 182 -27.44 1.98 4.64
CA VAL A 182 -27.90 1.11 5.75
C VAL A 182 -28.78 -0.02 5.25
N GLY A 183 -29.39 0.11 4.06
CA GLY A 183 -30.23 -0.93 3.43
C GLY A 183 -31.45 -1.36 4.26
N ILE A 184 -31.78 -0.62 5.33
CA ILE A 184 -32.95 -0.89 6.16
C ILE A 184 -34.14 -0.18 5.52
N SER A 185 -35.11 -0.94 5.06
CA SER A 185 -36.41 -0.41 4.65
C SER A 185 -37.37 -0.34 5.86
N GLY A 186 -38.08 0.74 5.97
CA GLY A 186 -39.11 0.94 7.00
C GLY A 186 -39.88 2.22 6.75
N GLU A 187 -41.14 2.27 7.11
CA GLU A 187 -42.07 3.36 6.83
C GLU A 187 -41.50 4.76 7.15
N ASN A 188 -40.72 4.87 8.24
CA ASN A 188 -40.09 6.12 8.63
C ASN A 188 -38.91 6.49 7.71
N ILE A 189 -38.12 5.51 7.26
CA ILE A 189 -36.97 5.74 6.37
C ILE A 189 -37.48 6.11 4.98
N ASP A 190 -38.43 5.35 4.45
CA ASP A 190 -39.00 5.58 3.13
C ASP A 190 -39.71 6.95 3.07
N THR A 191 -40.44 7.32 4.13
CA THR A 191 -41.04 8.66 4.26
C THR A 191 -39.96 9.75 4.30
N THR A 192 -38.85 9.51 4.97
CA THR A 192 -37.73 10.47 5.07
C THR A 192 -37.01 10.64 3.73
N LYS A 193 -36.74 9.53 3.03
CA LYS A 193 -36.16 9.56 1.67
C LYS A 193 -37.06 10.39 0.73
N ALA A 194 -38.38 10.12 0.68
CA ALA A 194 -39.31 10.86 -0.16
C ALA A 194 -39.32 12.37 0.18
N LYS A 195 -39.18 12.73 1.46
CA LYS A 195 -39.09 14.17 1.84
C LYS A 195 -37.77 14.79 1.34
N VAL A 196 -36.65 14.04 1.38
CA VAL A 196 -35.36 14.53 0.86
C VAL A 196 -35.44 14.70 -0.66
N GLU A 197 -36.00 13.75 -1.40
CA GLU A 197 -36.19 13.84 -2.85
C GLU A 197 -37.01 15.10 -3.24
N ASN A 198 -38.12 15.35 -2.56
CA ASN A 198 -38.91 16.58 -2.76
C ASN A 198 -38.12 17.85 -2.42
N MET A 199 -37.33 17.81 -1.35
CA MET A 199 -36.44 18.92 -0.94
C MET A 199 -35.38 19.19 -1.98
N MET A 200 -34.77 18.14 -2.54
CA MET A 200 -33.76 18.25 -3.58
C MET A 200 -34.30 18.96 -4.83
N GLY A 201 -35.52 18.68 -5.25
CA GLY A 201 -36.19 19.42 -6.32
C GLY A 201 -36.33 20.93 -6.03
N THR A 202 -36.51 21.31 -4.76
CA THR A 202 -36.52 22.72 -4.33
C THR A 202 -35.11 23.31 -4.32
N ILE A 203 -34.11 22.55 -3.89
CA ILE A 203 -32.72 22.97 -3.89
C ILE A 203 -32.24 23.23 -5.32
N VAL A 204 -32.52 22.35 -6.27
CA VAL A 204 -32.18 22.52 -7.69
C VAL A 204 -32.74 23.87 -8.19
N LYS A 205 -34.02 24.17 -7.96
CA LYS A 205 -34.60 25.45 -8.35
C LYS A 205 -33.92 26.66 -7.70
N ALA A 206 -33.47 26.52 -6.45
CA ALA A 206 -32.74 27.60 -5.77
C ALA A 206 -31.34 27.84 -6.36
N PHE A 207 -30.66 26.78 -6.79
CA PHE A 207 -29.39 26.89 -7.50
C PHE A 207 -29.56 27.53 -8.86
N ASP A 208 -30.52 27.08 -9.66
CA ASP A 208 -30.87 27.70 -10.95
C ASP A 208 -31.13 29.19 -10.82
N LYS A 209 -31.97 29.57 -9.84
CA LYS A 209 -32.24 30.97 -9.56
C LYS A 209 -31.01 31.76 -9.15
N GLN A 210 -30.08 31.14 -8.42
CA GLN A 210 -28.81 31.78 -8.06
C GLN A 210 -27.95 32.01 -9.31
N LEU A 211 -27.87 31.02 -10.21
CA LEU A 211 -27.19 31.16 -11.48
C LEU A 211 -27.80 32.27 -12.32
N ASP A 212 -29.14 32.28 -12.52
CA ASP A 212 -29.85 33.31 -13.28
C ASP A 212 -29.60 34.72 -12.73
N SER A 213 -29.42 34.85 -11.41
CA SER A 213 -29.15 36.15 -10.78
C SER A 213 -27.81 36.75 -11.11
N LEU A 214 -26.91 35.97 -11.75
CA LEU A 214 -25.58 36.41 -12.15
C LEU A 214 -25.52 36.95 -13.60
N PHE A 215 -26.59 36.78 -14.35
CA PHE A 215 -26.73 37.28 -15.72
C PHE A 215 -27.71 38.44 -15.81
#